data_09cc905bae95902642f4b84e830c27d9
#
_entry.id   09cc905bae95902642f4b84e830c27d9
#
_cell.length_a   1.000
_cell.length_b   1.000
_cell.length_c   1.000
_cell.angle_alpha   90.00
_cell.angle_beta   90.00
_cell.angle_gamma   90.00
#
_symmetry.space_group_name_H-M   'P 1'
#
loop_
_entity.id
_entity.type
_entity.pdbx_description
1 polymer ?
#
loop_
_entity_poly.entity_id
_entity_poly.type
_entity_poly.pdbx_seq_one_letter_code
_entity_poly.pdbx_strand_id
1 'polypeptide(L)'
;MQGKPRIAVIGAGLGGTAGAALMARAGFNVRLYEQAPAFSLLGAGIHLGPNVMKIMRRIGIEDELNRQGSHPDYWYSRDWQTGAELARIPLGDYAVSHYGATYLTVHRGDFHALMTAALPAGLLQFNKRLTRVDEDDDVVRLHFADGSVEEAEIVIGADGVNSRLREHLLGAELPKYTGYVAHRAVFPTPLDSGSLPFDMCVKWWSDDRHMMVYFVTGKRDEIYYVTGVPEQQWDMGKSWVPSSKEEMRAAFAGWHPTVQALIEATPEVSKWPLLERDPLPLWSRGRIVLLGDACHPMKPHMAQGAAMAIEDAAMLTRIFEQTGLQDHAAAFRLYEDNRAERASRVQRVSHDNTWLRTNENPDWCFGYDVYAEPLVEGRRAXXXXXXXXXXXXXXXXXXXXXXXXXXXXXXXXXXXXXXXXXXPPARHQGLSPWPRGAQSG
;
A
#
# COMPACT_ATOMS: atom_id res chain seq x y z
N MET A 1 -15.29 37.02 -17.26
CA MET A 1 -14.24 35.97 -17.41
C MET A 1 -14.50 34.92 -16.32
N GLN A 2 -14.84 33.72 -16.72
CA GLN A 2 -14.94 32.61 -15.75
C GLN A 2 -13.54 32.35 -15.20
N GLY A 3 -13.44 32.25 -13.89
CA GLY A 3 -12.16 31.94 -13.20
C GLY A 3 -11.67 30.56 -13.60
N LYS A 4 -10.40 30.28 -13.32
CA LYS A 4 -9.84 28.92 -13.54
C LYS A 4 -10.62 27.90 -12.69
N PRO A 5 -10.95 26.71 -13.26
CA PRO A 5 -11.62 25.65 -12.48
C PRO A 5 -10.87 25.36 -11.20
N ARG A 6 -11.63 25.16 -10.11
CA ARG A 6 -11.06 24.85 -8.78
C ARG A 6 -10.82 23.36 -8.65
N ILE A 7 -9.63 23.02 -8.19
CA ILE A 7 -9.26 21.63 -7.86
C ILE A 7 -9.14 21.55 -6.34
N ALA A 8 -9.89 20.63 -5.72
CA ALA A 8 -9.76 20.33 -4.29
C ALA A 8 -9.04 19.01 -4.12
N VAL A 9 -7.95 19.01 -3.38
CA VAL A 9 -7.22 17.79 -3.00
C VAL A 9 -7.57 17.50 -1.53
N ILE A 10 -8.09 16.31 -1.26
CA ILE A 10 -8.50 15.88 0.08
C ILE A 10 -7.44 14.93 0.63
N GLY A 11 -6.76 15.36 1.69
CA GLY A 11 -5.69 14.62 2.35
C GLY A 11 -4.31 15.14 1.98
N ALA A 12 -3.59 15.64 2.99
CA ALA A 12 -2.25 16.20 2.81
C ALA A 12 -1.15 15.21 3.21
N GLY A 13 -1.34 13.94 2.87
CA GLY A 13 -0.26 12.95 2.90
C GLY A 13 0.72 13.20 1.75
N LEU A 14 1.67 12.29 1.57
CA LEU A 14 2.75 12.48 0.57
C LEU A 14 2.19 12.68 -0.85
N GLY A 15 1.20 11.86 -1.24
CA GLY A 15 0.61 11.98 -2.57
C GLY A 15 -0.17 13.28 -2.77
N GLY A 16 -1.02 13.65 -1.79
CA GLY A 16 -1.82 14.87 -1.89
C GLY A 16 -0.97 16.13 -1.87
N THR A 17 0.06 16.15 -1.02
CA THR A 17 1.00 17.29 -0.95
C THR A 17 1.79 17.42 -2.25
N ALA A 18 2.29 16.29 -2.81
CA ALA A 18 2.99 16.29 -4.09
C ALA A 18 2.08 16.81 -5.21
N GLY A 19 0.82 16.32 -5.25
CA GLY A 19 -0.14 16.75 -6.26
C GLY A 19 -0.43 18.24 -6.17
N ALA A 20 -0.69 18.74 -4.96
CA ALA A 20 -0.96 20.16 -4.76
C ALA A 20 0.25 21.02 -5.18
N ALA A 21 1.47 20.59 -4.82
CA ALA A 21 2.69 21.32 -5.20
C ALA A 21 2.87 21.36 -6.72
N LEU A 22 2.72 20.21 -7.38
CA LEU A 22 2.88 20.11 -8.83
C LEU A 22 1.80 20.91 -9.57
N MET A 23 0.56 20.80 -9.15
CA MET A 23 -0.57 21.51 -9.79
C MET A 23 -0.45 23.02 -9.60
N ALA A 24 -0.05 23.47 -8.40
CA ALA A 24 0.17 24.90 -8.14
C ALA A 24 1.30 25.44 -9.04
N ARG A 25 2.40 24.70 -9.17
CA ARG A 25 3.52 25.10 -10.04
C ARG A 25 3.10 25.13 -11.53
N ALA A 26 2.17 24.26 -11.92
CA ALA A 26 1.62 24.24 -13.28
C ALA A 26 0.58 25.35 -13.50
N GLY A 27 0.23 26.12 -12.48
CA GLY A 27 -0.66 27.28 -12.62
C GLY A 27 -2.15 26.94 -12.42
N PHE A 28 -2.47 25.75 -11.91
CA PHE A 28 -3.85 25.38 -11.61
C PHE A 28 -4.33 26.04 -10.34
N ASN A 29 -5.64 26.25 -10.22
CA ASN A 29 -6.30 26.79 -9.04
C ASN A 29 -6.59 25.64 -8.07
N VAL A 30 -5.66 25.34 -7.16
CA VAL A 30 -5.72 24.15 -6.29
C VAL A 30 -5.81 24.57 -4.82
N ARG A 31 -6.55 23.79 -4.03
CA ARG A 31 -6.61 23.85 -2.56
C ARG A 31 -6.38 22.46 -2.01
N LEU A 32 -5.69 22.37 -0.88
CA LEU A 32 -5.35 21.14 -0.20
C LEU A 32 -5.95 21.14 1.20
N TYR A 33 -6.73 20.13 1.53
CA TYR A 33 -7.47 20.06 2.80
C TYR A 33 -6.97 18.86 3.61
N GLU A 34 -6.65 19.13 4.88
CA GLU A 34 -6.12 18.12 5.82
C GLU A 34 -6.99 18.08 7.08
N GLN A 35 -7.39 16.86 7.47
CA GLN A 35 -8.27 16.68 8.63
C GLN A 35 -7.59 16.95 9.96
N ALA A 36 -6.27 16.71 10.06
CA ALA A 36 -5.51 16.91 11.29
C ALA A 36 -5.30 18.40 11.57
N PRO A 37 -5.10 18.77 12.84
CA PRO A 37 -4.75 20.16 13.17
C PRO A 37 -3.30 20.52 12.81
N ALA A 38 -2.45 19.51 12.65
CA ALA A 38 -1.03 19.64 12.30
C ALA A 38 -0.51 18.29 11.86
N PHE A 39 0.64 18.26 11.21
CA PHE A 39 1.26 16.99 10.84
C PHE A 39 1.89 16.32 12.06
N SER A 40 1.72 14.99 12.13
CA SER A 40 2.34 14.16 13.16
C SER A 40 3.83 13.97 12.87
N LEU A 41 4.64 14.04 13.91
CA LEU A 41 6.07 13.76 13.82
C LEU A 41 6.41 12.30 14.18
N LEU A 42 5.45 11.40 14.03
CA LEU A 42 5.69 9.97 14.30
C LEU A 42 6.90 9.49 13.49
N GLY A 43 7.90 8.98 14.20
CA GLY A 43 9.17 8.58 13.61
C GLY A 43 9.01 7.40 12.64
N ALA A 44 9.42 7.61 11.41
CA ALA A 44 9.45 6.58 10.38
C ALA A 44 10.46 6.97 9.32
N GLY A 45 11.06 5.97 8.70
CA GLY A 45 11.90 6.18 7.55
C GLY A 45 11.11 5.99 6.26
N ILE A 46 11.68 6.46 5.16
CA ILE A 46 11.12 6.26 3.84
C ILE A 46 12.27 6.14 2.81
N HIS A 47 12.04 5.31 1.80
CA HIS A 47 12.92 5.19 0.64
C HIS A 47 12.41 6.07 -0.48
N LEU A 48 13.30 6.80 -1.12
CA LEU A 48 12.99 7.60 -2.31
C LEU A 48 13.88 7.11 -3.44
N GLY A 49 13.30 6.36 -4.35
CA GLY A 49 14.00 5.82 -5.51
C GLY A 49 14.15 6.85 -6.62
N PRO A 50 14.94 6.54 -7.66
CA PRO A 50 15.11 7.45 -8.80
C PRO A 50 13.80 7.86 -9.47
N ASN A 51 12.80 6.95 -9.48
CA ASN A 51 11.47 7.24 -10.02
C ASN A 51 10.80 8.41 -9.29
N VAL A 52 10.98 8.50 -7.97
CA VAL A 52 10.43 9.59 -7.16
C VAL A 52 11.31 10.84 -7.24
N MET A 53 12.64 10.66 -7.21
CA MET A 53 13.56 11.81 -7.17
C MET A 53 13.43 12.69 -8.41
N LYS A 54 13.09 12.11 -9.56
CA LYS A 54 12.78 12.89 -10.77
C LYS A 54 11.58 13.82 -10.55
N ILE A 55 10.60 13.39 -9.78
CA ILE A 55 9.43 14.21 -9.42
C ILE A 55 9.83 15.29 -8.41
N MET A 56 10.69 14.94 -7.45
CA MET A 56 11.22 15.91 -6.46
C MET A 56 12.02 17.02 -7.15
N ARG A 57 12.69 16.70 -8.26
CA ARG A 57 13.35 17.68 -9.13
C ARG A 57 12.33 18.68 -9.68
N ARG A 58 11.18 18.21 -10.14
CA ARG A 58 10.09 19.07 -10.63
C ARG A 58 9.50 19.95 -9.52
N ILE A 59 9.38 19.42 -8.33
CA ILE A 59 8.88 20.20 -7.17
C ILE A 59 9.94 21.22 -6.71
N GLY A 60 11.22 20.96 -6.98
CA GLY A 60 12.30 21.88 -6.63
C GLY A 60 12.95 21.59 -5.29
N ILE A 61 12.81 20.36 -4.77
CA ILE A 61 13.37 19.99 -3.45
C ILE A 61 14.43 18.88 -3.55
N GLU A 62 14.82 18.49 -4.76
CA GLU A 62 15.78 17.39 -4.97
C GLU A 62 17.11 17.65 -4.26
N ASP A 63 17.67 18.86 -4.40
CA ASP A 63 18.97 19.18 -3.83
C ASP A 63 18.94 19.10 -2.29
N GLU A 64 17.90 19.62 -1.68
CA GLU A 64 17.76 19.58 -0.22
C GLU A 64 17.57 18.14 0.28
N LEU A 65 16.78 17.34 -0.43
CA LEU A 65 16.62 15.91 -0.11
C LEU A 65 17.95 15.18 -0.20
N ASN A 66 18.75 15.45 -1.25
CA ASN A 66 20.07 14.84 -1.41
C ASN A 66 21.00 15.22 -0.26
N ARG A 67 20.86 16.41 0.29
CA ARG A 67 21.68 16.88 1.42
C ARG A 67 21.22 16.22 2.74
N GLN A 68 19.92 16.06 2.94
CA GLN A 68 19.36 15.53 4.20
C GLN A 68 19.39 14.00 4.29
N GLY A 69 19.24 13.32 3.17
CA GLY A 69 19.08 11.86 3.16
C GLY A 69 20.37 11.08 3.21
N SER A 70 20.26 9.82 3.55
CA SER A 70 21.35 8.85 3.48
C SER A 70 21.36 8.20 2.09
N HIS A 71 22.55 7.98 1.53
CA HIS A 71 22.74 7.43 0.19
C HIS A 71 23.38 6.05 0.29
N PRO A 72 22.58 4.97 0.35
CA PRO A 72 23.14 3.62 0.39
C PRO A 72 23.76 3.26 -0.97
N ASP A 73 24.87 2.54 -0.94
CA ASP A 73 25.51 2.02 -2.16
C ASP A 73 24.77 0.81 -2.71
N TYR A 74 24.14 0.05 -1.83
CA TYR A 74 23.38 -1.16 -2.18
C TYR A 74 22.19 -1.29 -1.25
N TRP A 75 21.14 -1.95 -1.73
CA TRP A 75 20.09 -2.50 -0.89
C TRP A 75 20.39 -4.00 -0.79
N TYR A 76 20.78 -4.45 0.41
CA TYR A 76 21.15 -5.85 0.67
C TYR A 76 19.97 -6.63 1.22
N SER A 77 20.00 -7.92 0.93
CA SER A 77 19.10 -8.91 1.53
C SER A 77 19.97 -9.98 2.20
N ARG A 78 19.66 -10.33 3.45
CA ARG A 78 20.46 -11.25 4.25
C ARG A 78 19.61 -12.30 4.95
N ASP A 79 20.22 -13.47 5.12
CA ASP A 79 19.62 -14.57 5.90
C ASP A 79 19.55 -14.19 7.38
N TRP A 80 18.42 -14.47 7.99
CA TRP A 80 18.11 -14.07 9.36
C TRP A 80 19.08 -14.61 10.41
N GLN A 81 19.61 -15.81 10.20
CA GLN A 81 20.41 -16.52 11.19
C GLN A 81 21.90 -16.37 10.94
N THR A 82 22.32 -16.63 9.71
CA THR A 82 23.73 -16.67 9.34
C THR A 82 24.28 -15.30 8.93
N GLY A 83 23.40 -14.38 8.52
CA GLY A 83 23.83 -13.10 7.95
C GLY A 83 24.32 -13.21 6.51
N ALA A 84 24.25 -14.38 5.90
CA ALA A 84 24.72 -14.57 4.52
C ALA A 84 23.92 -13.69 3.56
N GLU A 85 24.62 -13.11 2.60
CA GLU A 85 23.98 -12.30 1.56
C GLU A 85 23.11 -13.19 0.65
N LEU A 86 21.84 -12.86 0.52
CA LEU A 86 20.88 -13.55 -0.36
C LEU A 86 20.78 -12.85 -1.71
N ALA A 87 20.84 -11.53 -1.70
CA ALA A 87 20.65 -10.71 -2.89
C ALA A 87 21.11 -9.28 -2.61
N ARG A 88 21.33 -8.50 -3.65
CA ARG A 88 21.55 -7.06 -3.53
C ARG A 88 21.16 -6.33 -4.80
N ILE A 89 20.78 -5.06 -4.62
CA ILE A 89 20.49 -4.13 -5.72
C ILE A 89 21.53 -3.01 -5.64
N PRO A 90 22.27 -2.73 -6.71
CA PRO A 90 23.20 -1.61 -6.70
C PRO A 90 22.44 -0.28 -6.73
N LEU A 91 22.88 0.66 -5.91
CA LEU A 91 22.31 2.00 -5.76
C LEU A 91 23.45 3.03 -5.95
N GLY A 92 23.57 3.99 -5.08
CA GLY A 92 24.70 4.93 -5.10
C GLY A 92 24.93 5.54 -6.48
N ASP A 93 26.17 5.56 -6.92
CA ASP A 93 26.54 6.10 -8.23
C ASP A 93 25.89 5.33 -9.39
N TYR A 94 25.63 4.03 -9.20
CA TYR A 94 24.93 3.24 -10.21
C TYR A 94 23.53 3.80 -10.48
N ALA A 95 22.79 4.15 -9.44
CA ALA A 95 21.44 4.71 -9.62
C ALA A 95 21.46 6.02 -10.43
N VAL A 96 22.41 6.88 -10.11
CA VAL A 96 22.56 8.16 -10.84
C VAL A 96 22.88 7.91 -12.31
N SER A 97 23.90 7.08 -12.59
CA SER A 97 24.35 6.85 -13.97
C SER A 97 23.34 6.05 -14.78
N HIS A 98 22.64 5.10 -14.15
CA HIS A 98 21.73 4.18 -14.85
C HIS A 98 20.31 4.72 -14.98
N TYR A 99 19.81 5.39 -13.94
CA TYR A 99 18.41 5.86 -13.89
C TYR A 99 18.27 7.39 -13.98
N GLY A 100 19.36 8.13 -13.84
CA GLY A 100 19.33 9.59 -13.97
C GLY A 100 18.94 10.36 -12.71
N ALA A 101 18.88 9.69 -11.55
CA ALA A 101 18.58 10.31 -10.27
C ALA A 101 19.10 9.44 -9.13
N THR A 102 19.24 10.04 -7.95
CA THR A 102 19.71 9.33 -6.75
C THR A 102 18.67 8.39 -6.18
N TYR A 103 19.14 7.44 -5.38
CA TYR A 103 18.33 6.68 -4.43
C TYR A 103 18.75 7.12 -3.04
N LEU A 104 17.80 7.47 -2.19
CA LEU A 104 18.12 7.84 -0.81
C LEU A 104 17.07 7.33 0.16
N THR A 105 17.47 7.29 1.44
CA THR A 105 16.56 7.03 2.55
C THR A 105 16.60 8.24 3.47
N VAL A 106 15.44 8.60 4.04
CA VAL A 106 15.29 9.84 4.77
C VAL A 106 14.19 9.70 5.83
N HIS A 107 14.22 10.54 6.84
CA HIS A 107 13.15 10.64 7.82
C HIS A 107 11.87 11.10 7.10
N ARG A 108 10.79 10.32 7.25
CA ARG A 108 9.54 10.57 6.51
C ARG A 108 8.94 11.95 6.83
N GLY A 109 9.03 12.35 8.10
CA GLY A 109 8.53 13.65 8.55
C GLY A 109 9.30 14.82 7.93
N ASP A 110 10.63 14.68 7.81
CA ASP A 110 11.47 15.72 7.20
C ASP A 110 11.16 15.84 5.71
N PHE A 111 11.00 14.71 5.02
CA PHE A 111 10.59 14.70 3.60
C PHE A 111 9.24 15.39 3.42
N HIS A 112 8.25 15.06 4.26
CA HIS A 112 6.92 15.67 4.18
C HIS A 112 6.98 17.18 4.44
N ALA A 113 7.81 17.60 5.41
CA ALA A 113 8.00 19.01 5.72
C ALA A 113 8.60 19.78 4.53
N LEU A 114 9.57 19.18 3.83
CA LEU A 114 10.15 19.80 2.63
C LEU A 114 9.09 19.98 1.52
N MET A 115 8.28 18.95 1.30
CA MET A 115 7.21 19.06 0.29
C MET A 115 6.17 20.12 0.68
N THR A 116 5.81 20.15 1.96
CA THR A 116 4.85 21.14 2.48
C THR A 116 5.38 22.56 2.33
N ALA A 117 6.67 22.75 2.60
CA ALA A 117 7.33 24.07 2.45
C ALA A 117 7.35 24.54 0.99
N ALA A 118 7.23 23.63 0.04
CA ALA A 118 7.17 23.97 -1.39
C ALA A 118 5.78 24.44 -1.84
N LEU A 119 4.76 24.34 -0.98
CA LEU A 119 3.41 24.78 -1.31
C LEU A 119 3.30 26.31 -1.20
N PRO A 120 2.55 26.96 -2.10
CA PRO A 120 2.22 28.38 -1.91
C PRO A 120 1.52 28.62 -0.59
N ALA A 121 1.77 29.78 0.02
CA ALA A 121 1.15 30.20 1.29
C ALA A 121 -0.38 30.18 1.15
N GLY A 122 -1.06 29.62 2.15
CA GLY A 122 -2.52 29.57 2.21
C GLY A 122 -3.18 28.49 1.38
N LEU A 123 -2.40 27.71 0.63
CA LEU A 123 -2.96 26.62 -0.18
C LEU A 123 -3.44 25.45 0.70
N LEU A 124 -2.71 25.13 1.74
CA LEU A 124 -3.02 24.03 2.68
C LEU A 124 -3.89 24.54 3.82
N GLN A 125 -5.01 23.85 4.06
CA GLN A 125 -5.93 24.15 5.16
C GLN A 125 -6.04 22.93 6.07
N PHE A 126 -5.71 23.12 7.34
CA PHE A 126 -5.83 22.10 8.40
C PHE A 126 -7.23 22.13 9.01
N ASN A 127 -7.55 21.12 9.82
CA ASN A 127 -8.83 20.96 10.53
C ASN A 127 -10.00 20.82 9.55
N LYS A 128 -9.76 20.27 8.36
CA LYS A 128 -10.76 20.10 7.31
C LYS A 128 -11.06 18.60 7.13
N ARG A 129 -11.78 18.02 8.09
CA ARG A 129 -12.20 16.61 8.02
C ARG A 129 -13.48 16.52 7.19
N LEU A 130 -13.37 15.89 6.02
CA LEU A 130 -14.49 15.69 5.11
C LEU A 130 -15.54 14.76 5.73
N THR A 131 -16.79 15.17 5.72
CA THR A 131 -17.91 14.38 6.29
C THR A 131 -18.93 13.94 5.25
N ARG A 132 -19.14 14.74 4.20
CA ARG A 132 -20.15 14.45 3.18
C ARG A 132 -19.76 15.10 1.86
N VAL A 133 -20.17 14.47 0.77
CA VAL A 133 -19.94 14.94 -0.60
C VAL A 133 -21.28 14.99 -1.33
N ASP A 134 -21.58 16.12 -1.96
CA ASP A 134 -22.73 16.25 -2.84
C ASP A 134 -22.21 16.63 -4.24
N GLU A 135 -22.66 15.92 -5.26
CA GLU A 135 -22.26 16.19 -6.66
C GLU A 135 -23.44 16.69 -7.46
N ASP A 136 -23.21 17.68 -8.28
CA ASP A 136 -24.12 18.01 -9.38
C ASP A 136 -23.31 18.05 -10.70
N ASP A 137 -23.95 18.45 -11.79
CA ASP A 137 -23.30 18.37 -13.11
C ASP A 137 -22.07 19.26 -13.23
N ASP A 138 -22.01 20.34 -12.47
CA ASP A 138 -20.97 21.35 -12.62
C ASP A 138 -19.94 21.38 -11.49
N VAL A 139 -20.32 21.06 -10.27
CA VAL A 139 -19.45 21.16 -9.10
C VAL A 139 -19.68 20.03 -8.11
N VAL A 140 -18.66 19.81 -7.29
CA VAL A 140 -18.73 18.94 -6.12
C VAL A 140 -18.71 19.85 -4.88
N ARG A 141 -19.67 19.62 -3.95
CA ARG A 141 -19.72 20.32 -2.66
C ARG A 141 -19.14 19.41 -1.58
N LEU A 142 -18.14 19.91 -0.92
CA LEU A 142 -17.38 19.19 0.12
C LEU A 142 -17.79 19.78 1.47
N HIS A 143 -18.43 18.97 2.30
CA HIS A 143 -18.90 19.38 3.64
C HIS A 143 -17.89 18.91 4.68
N PHE A 144 -17.42 19.84 5.48
CA PHE A 144 -16.41 19.54 6.50
C PHE A 144 -17.01 19.55 7.91
N ALA A 145 -16.34 18.88 8.84
CA ALA A 145 -16.81 18.73 10.22
C ALA A 145 -16.88 20.06 10.96
N ASP A 146 -16.16 21.09 10.51
CA ASP A 146 -16.21 22.43 11.09
C ASP A 146 -17.44 23.24 10.63
N GLY A 147 -18.31 22.62 9.81
CA GLY A 147 -19.50 23.24 9.28
C GLY A 147 -19.30 23.99 7.96
N SER A 148 -18.06 24.14 7.52
CA SER A 148 -17.80 24.83 6.24
C SER A 148 -18.15 23.94 5.06
N VAL A 149 -18.45 24.58 3.93
CA VAL A 149 -18.72 23.90 2.64
C VAL A 149 -17.84 24.57 1.59
N GLU A 150 -17.12 23.76 0.84
CA GLU A 150 -16.27 24.23 -0.26
C GLU A 150 -16.75 23.61 -1.56
N GLU A 151 -16.58 24.34 -2.64
CA GLU A 151 -16.97 23.86 -3.98
C GLU A 151 -15.75 23.72 -4.87
N ALA A 152 -15.72 22.68 -5.69
CA ALA A 152 -14.66 22.46 -6.66
C ALA A 152 -15.23 21.82 -7.93
N GLU A 153 -14.64 22.14 -9.06
CA GLU A 153 -14.98 21.53 -10.34
C GLU A 153 -14.32 20.16 -10.50
N ILE A 154 -13.21 19.91 -9.77
CA ILE A 154 -12.52 18.61 -9.74
C ILE A 154 -12.11 18.34 -8.29
N VAL A 155 -12.31 17.09 -7.85
CA VAL A 155 -11.92 16.65 -6.51
C VAL A 155 -10.96 15.46 -6.65
N ILE A 156 -9.83 15.55 -5.95
CA ILE A 156 -8.82 14.50 -5.94
C ILE A 156 -8.80 13.89 -4.53
N GLY A 157 -9.11 12.61 -4.43
CA GLY A 157 -9.09 11.85 -3.18
C GLY A 157 -7.71 11.29 -2.91
N ALA A 158 -6.98 11.94 -2.01
CA ALA A 158 -5.67 11.51 -1.51
C ALA A 158 -5.76 11.22 -0.01
N ASP A 159 -6.94 10.80 0.44
CA ASP A 159 -7.33 10.71 1.85
C ASP A 159 -7.07 9.34 2.48
N GLY A 160 -6.17 8.57 1.87
CA GLY A 160 -5.53 7.43 2.51
C GLY A 160 -6.37 6.16 2.55
N VAL A 161 -5.90 5.19 3.32
CA VAL A 161 -6.48 3.84 3.36
C VAL A 161 -7.95 3.84 3.85
N ASN A 162 -8.36 4.84 4.61
CA ASN A 162 -9.73 4.99 5.11
C ASN A 162 -10.51 6.07 4.33
N SER A 163 -10.23 6.20 3.05
CA SER A 163 -10.75 7.26 2.19
C SER A 163 -12.27 7.37 2.21
N ARG A 164 -12.77 8.56 2.53
CA ARG A 164 -14.18 8.93 2.41
C ARG A 164 -14.60 9.07 0.95
N LEU A 165 -13.69 9.55 0.11
CA LEU A 165 -13.99 9.70 -1.32
C LEU A 165 -14.11 8.33 -2.00
N ARG A 166 -13.25 7.36 -1.63
CA ARG A 166 -13.44 5.99 -2.13
C ARG A 166 -14.77 5.43 -1.67
N GLU A 167 -15.13 5.62 -0.39
CA GLU A 167 -16.41 5.18 0.15
C GLU A 167 -17.58 5.80 -0.63
N HIS A 168 -17.47 7.09 -0.97
CA HIS A 168 -18.48 7.80 -1.77
C HIS A 168 -18.62 7.18 -3.17
N LEU A 169 -17.49 6.82 -3.81
CA LEU A 169 -17.52 6.26 -5.16
C LEU A 169 -17.95 4.80 -5.22
N LEU A 170 -17.54 3.98 -4.26
CA LEU A 170 -17.61 2.51 -4.34
C LEU A 170 -18.44 1.87 -3.24
N GLY A 171 -18.87 2.64 -2.25
CA GLY A 171 -19.54 2.13 -1.08
C GLY A 171 -18.58 1.79 0.05
N ALA A 172 -19.13 1.56 1.23
CA ALA A 172 -18.35 1.27 2.43
C ALA A 172 -17.73 -0.11 2.34
N GLU A 173 -16.43 -0.17 2.60
CA GLU A 173 -15.66 -1.41 2.63
C GLU A 173 -14.47 -1.22 3.56
N LEU A 174 -14.23 -2.20 4.42
CA LEU A 174 -13.09 -2.16 5.32
C LEU A 174 -11.88 -2.81 4.65
N PRO A 175 -10.67 -2.30 4.93
CA PRO A 175 -9.47 -2.98 4.46
C PRO A 175 -9.33 -4.34 5.15
N LYS A 176 -8.66 -5.27 4.49
CA LYS A 176 -8.42 -6.62 5.02
C LYS A 176 -7.16 -6.61 5.89
N TYR A 177 -7.27 -7.19 7.07
CA TYR A 177 -6.09 -7.45 7.91
C TYR A 177 -5.35 -8.66 7.35
N THR A 178 -4.04 -8.53 7.16
CA THR A 178 -3.25 -9.55 6.48
C THR A 178 -2.77 -10.68 7.38
N GLY A 179 -2.98 -10.58 8.71
CA GLY A 179 -2.41 -11.53 9.67
C GLY A 179 -0.97 -11.16 10.04
N TYR A 180 -0.54 -9.95 9.71
CA TYR A 180 0.83 -9.46 9.97
C TYR A 180 0.81 -8.07 10.57
N VAL A 181 1.80 -7.82 11.43
CA VAL A 181 2.05 -6.49 12.00
C VAL A 181 3.45 -6.01 11.61
N ALA A 182 3.62 -4.70 11.60
CA ALA A 182 4.91 -4.04 11.44
C ALA A 182 5.29 -3.36 12.75
N HIS A 183 6.43 -3.72 13.31
CA HIS A 183 7.05 -2.95 14.39
C HIS A 183 7.90 -1.86 13.76
N ARG A 184 7.86 -0.64 14.30
CA ARG A 184 8.59 0.51 13.77
C ARG A 184 9.30 1.24 14.90
N ALA A 185 10.56 1.60 14.64
CA ALA A 185 11.34 2.41 15.58
C ALA A 185 12.33 3.29 14.82
N VAL A 186 12.45 4.54 15.26
CA VAL A 186 13.53 5.46 14.86
C VAL A 186 14.28 5.83 16.13
N PHE A 187 15.59 5.77 16.10
CA PHE A 187 16.41 6.05 17.29
C PHE A 187 17.82 6.47 16.87
N PRO A 188 18.53 7.16 17.76
CA PRO A 188 19.93 7.54 17.47
C PRO A 188 20.79 6.32 17.19
N THR A 189 21.65 6.41 16.19
CA THR A 189 22.60 5.34 15.88
C THR A 189 23.51 5.14 17.09
N PRO A 190 23.67 3.90 17.59
CA PRO A 190 24.53 3.66 18.73
C PRO A 190 25.96 4.17 18.50
N LEU A 191 26.54 4.83 19.52
CA LEU A 191 27.86 5.44 19.42
C LEU A 191 28.97 4.41 19.16
N ASP A 192 28.79 3.18 19.63
CA ASP A 192 29.72 2.09 19.38
C ASP A 192 29.31 1.27 18.16
N SER A 193 28.89 1.96 17.10
CA SER A 193 28.39 1.33 15.89
C SER A 193 29.37 0.35 15.23
N GLY A 194 30.64 0.36 15.64
CA GLY A 194 31.58 -0.69 15.25
C GLY A 194 31.16 -2.08 15.70
N SER A 195 30.30 -2.16 16.72
CA SER A 195 29.69 -3.41 17.16
C SER A 195 28.44 -3.78 16.35
N LEU A 196 27.98 -2.87 15.46
CA LEU A 196 26.83 -3.09 14.58
C LEU A 196 27.31 -3.10 13.13
N PRO A 197 27.94 -4.19 12.69
CA PRO A 197 28.48 -4.28 11.32
C PRO A 197 27.33 -4.51 10.34
N PHE A 198 26.61 -3.46 10.02
CA PHE A 198 25.52 -3.55 9.06
C PHE A 198 25.72 -2.58 7.91
N ASP A 199 25.24 -2.97 6.77
CA ASP A 199 25.22 -2.14 5.59
C ASP A 199 24.12 -1.07 5.77
N MET A 200 24.20 -0.02 5.00
CA MET A 200 23.34 1.14 5.17
C MET A 200 21.87 0.90 4.84
N CYS A 201 21.54 -0.23 4.19
CA CYS A 201 20.18 -0.52 3.73
C CYS A 201 20.08 -2.04 3.58
N VAL A 202 19.44 -2.70 4.55
CA VAL A 202 19.46 -4.17 4.59
C VAL A 202 18.11 -4.74 5.02
N LYS A 203 17.67 -5.78 4.32
CA LYS A 203 16.46 -6.54 4.65
C LYS A 203 16.89 -7.93 5.11
N TRP A 204 16.54 -8.26 6.33
CA TRP A 204 16.84 -9.56 6.96
C TRP A 204 15.60 -10.44 6.82
N TRP A 205 15.79 -11.68 6.38
CA TRP A 205 14.69 -12.60 6.03
C TRP A 205 14.76 -13.91 6.80
N SER A 206 13.61 -14.31 7.35
CA SER A 206 13.33 -15.71 7.67
C SER A 206 12.17 -16.20 6.79
N ASP A 207 11.66 -17.38 7.09
CA ASP A 207 10.56 -17.97 6.30
C ASP A 207 9.27 -17.17 6.45
N ASP A 208 8.98 -16.70 7.68
CA ASP A 208 7.70 -16.08 8.00
C ASP A 208 7.76 -14.61 8.36
N ARG A 209 8.98 -14.04 8.55
CA ARG A 209 9.11 -12.63 9.00
C ARG A 209 10.36 -11.99 8.45
N HIS A 210 10.41 -10.67 8.57
CA HIS A 210 11.57 -9.92 8.10
C HIS A 210 11.75 -8.65 8.94
N MET A 211 12.96 -8.08 8.83
CA MET A 211 13.29 -6.76 9.39
C MET A 211 14.06 -5.97 8.34
N MET A 212 13.58 -4.77 8.01
CA MET A 212 14.26 -3.83 7.11
C MET A 212 14.87 -2.71 7.95
N VAL A 213 16.15 -2.42 7.74
CA VAL A 213 16.92 -1.45 8.54
C VAL A 213 17.67 -0.50 7.61
N TYR A 214 17.67 0.80 7.93
CA TYR A 214 18.43 1.79 7.20
C TYR A 214 18.58 3.09 7.98
N PHE A 215 19.59 3.88 7.61
CA PHE A 215 19.79 5.23 8.15
C PHE A 215 18.76 6.18 7.55
N VAL A 216 18.34 7.17 8.31
CA VAL A 216 17.34 8.17 7.86
C VAL A 216 17.89 9.58 7.80
N THR A 217 19.20 9.75 7.97
CA THR A 217 19.88 11.05 7.88
C THR A 217 21.17 10.88 7.08
N GLY A 218 21.58 11.94 6.41
CA GLY A 218 22.87 11.98 5.69
C GLY A 218 24.08 11.82 6.61
N LYS A 219 23.93 12.23 7.87
CA LYS A 219 24.99 12.07 8.90
C LYS A 219 25.05 10.65 9.47
N ARG A 220 24.03 9.82 9.18
CA ARG A 220 23.89 8.46 9.71
C ARG A 220 23.80 8.44 11.24
N ASP A 221 23.27 9.49 11.83
CA ASP A 221 23.11 9.61 13.27
C ASP A 221 21.73 9.15 13.76
N GLU A 222 20.83 8.80 12.84
CA GLU A 222 19.56 8.17 13.17
C GLU A 222 19.32 6.95 12.29
N ILE A 223 18.79 5.90 12.91
CA ILE A 223 18.51 4.63 12.25
C ILE A 223 17.01 4.31 12.41
N TYR A 224 16.47 3.63 11.42
CA TYR A 224 15.07 3.19 11.42
C TYR A 224 15.00 1.71 11.07
N TYR A 225 14.08 0.99 11.73
CA TYR A 225 13.71 -0.31 11.22
C TYR A 225 12.19 -0.46 11.15
N VAL A 226 11.77 -1.36 10.25
CA VAL A 226 10.38 -1.79 10.12
C VAL A 226 10.38 -3.30 9.92
N THR A 227 9.43 -3.98 10.56
CA THR A 227 9.34 -5.44 10.49
C THR A 227 8.08 -5.89 9.76
N GLY A 228 8.01 -7.17 9.41
CA GLY A 228 6.78 -7.88 9.11
C GLY A 228 6.78 -9.14 9.95
N VAL A 229 5.86 -9.26 10.92
CA VAL A 229 5.80 -10.35 11.88
C VAL A 229 4.38 -10.92 11.89
N PRO A 230 4.21 -12.26 11.83
CA PRO A 230 2.85 -12.83 11.94
C PRO A 230 2.20 -12.51 13.27
N GLU A 231 0.94 -12.08 13.22
CA GLU A 231 0.10 -11.89 14.40
C GLU A 231 -1.34 -12.18 13.97
N GLN A 232 -1.94 -13.20 14.56
CA GLN A 232 -3.21 -13.75 14.08
C GLN A 232 -4.38 -12.78 14.19
N GLN A 233 -4.37 -11.92 15.20
CA GLN A 233 -5.52 -11.06 15.51
C GLN A 233 -5.08 -9.61 15.67
N TRP A 234 -5.95 -8.71 15.25
CA TRP A 234 -5.75 -7.27 15.43
C TRP A 234 -7.11 -6.62 15.71
N ASP A 235 -7.12 -5.69 16.67
CA ASP A 235 -8.30 -4.86 16.92
C ASP A 235 -8.40 -3.77 15.86
N MET A 236 -9.29 -3.96 14.90
CA MET A 236 -9.46 -3.04 13.75
C MET A 236 -9.90 -1.64 14.15
N GLY A 237 -10.29 -1.43 15.42
CA GLY A 237 -10.57 -0.09 15.94
C GLY A 237 -9.31 0.72 16.24
N LYS A 238 -8.13 0.08 16.19
CA LYS A 238 -6.84 0.73 16.51
C LYS A 238 -5.97 0.83 15.27
N SER A 239 -5.47 2.03 15.01
CA SER A 239 -4.54 2.25 13.91
C SER A 239 -3.10 1.82 14.26
N TRP A 240 -2.75 1.80 15.55
CA TRP A 240 -1.47 1.29 16.04
C TRP A 240 -1.55 1.14 17.57
N VAL A 241 -0.58 0.41 18.14
CA VAL A 241 -0.42 0.28 19.59
C VAL A 241 1.06 0.38 19.96
N PRO A 242 1.40 0.76 21.20
CA PRO A 242 2.79 0.62 21.65
C PRO A 242 3.16 -0.86 21.75
N SER A 243 4.43 -1.15 21.53
CA SER A 243 5.00 -2.47 21.71
C SER A 243 6.17 -2.37 22.70
N SER A 244 6.89 -3.45 22.90
CA SER A 244 7.96 -3.50 23.89
C SER A 244 9.20 -4.21 23.34
N LYS A 245 10.32 -3.93 23.98
CA LYS A 245 11.58 -4.61 23.69
C LYS A 245 11.45 -6.12 23.95
N GLU A 246 10.71 -6.50 24.98
CA GLU A 246 10.45 -7.91 25.31
C GLU A 246 9.70 -8.63 24.19
N GLU A 247 8.70 -7.96 23.62
CA GLU A 247 7.96 -8.49 22.48
C GLU A 247 8.89 -8.66 21.27
N MET A 248 9.75 -7.67 21.02
CA MET A 248 10.73 -7.74 19.93
C MET A 248 11.74 -8.87 20.15
N ARG A 249 12.26 -9.03 21.38
CA ARG A 249 13.18 -10.14 21.69
C ARG A 249 12.53 -11.49 21.42
N ALA A 250 11.27 -11.65 21.78
CA ALA A 250 10.53 -12.89 21.55
C ALA A 250 10.32 -13.13 20.05
N ALA A 251 9.91 -12.09 19.31
CA ALA A 251 9.63 -12.19 17.88
C ALA A 251 10.89 -12.54 17.05
N PHE A 252 12.07 -12.11 17.51
CA PHE A 252 13.33 -12.26 16.78
C PHE A 252 14.35 -13.12 17.53
N ALA A 253 13.86 -14.04 18.39
CA ALA A 253 14.74 -14.95 19.14
C ALA A 253 15.55 -15.81 18.16
N GLY A 254 16.85 -15.92 18.41
CA GLY A 254 17.76 -16.73 17.58
C GLY A 254 18.22 -16.04 16.27
N TRP A 255 17.79 -14.80 16.04
CA TRP A 255 18.25 -14.06 14.88
C TRP A 255 19.70 -13.59 15.04
N HIS A 256 20.33 -13.23 13.94
CA HIS A 256 21.73 -12.80 13.86
C HIS A 256 22.06 -11.73 14.91
N PRO A 257 23.27 -11.75 15.50
CA PRO A 257 23.64 -10.79 16.56
C PRO A 257 23.42 -9.32 16.19
N THR A 258 23.58 -8.94 14.92
CA THR A 258 23.31 -7.56 14.46
C THR A 258 21.85 -7.18 14.74
N VAL A 259 20.91 -8.08 14.43
CA VAL A 259 19.47 -7.83 14.67
C VAL A 259 19.21 -7.73 16.18
N GLN A 260 19.80 -8.60 16.98
CA GLN A 260 19.69 -8.55 18.44
C GLN A 260 20.19 -7.20 18.99
N ALA A 261 21.33 -6.73 18.49
CA ALA A 261 21.92 -5.46 18.92
C ALA A 261 21.00 -4.29 18.58
N LEU A 262 20.36 -4.31 17.41
CA LEU A 262 19.37 -3.27 17.02
C LEU A 262 18.18 -3.26 17.96
N ILE A 263 17.67 -4.44 18.32
CA ILE A 263 16.53 -4.55 19.25
C ILE A 263 16.94 -3.99 20.62
N GLU A 264 18.14 -4.34 21.12
CA GLU A 264 18.62 -3.85 22.41
C GLU A 264 18.80 -2.34 22.43
N ALA A 265 19.19 -1.74 21.31
CA ALA A 265 19.37 -0.29 21.20
C ALA A 265 18.04 0.48 21.10
N THR A 266 16.94 -0.19 20.82
CA THR A 266 15.64 0.46 20.58
C THR A 266 15.07 1.05 21.88
N PRO A 267 14.81 2.37 21.97
CA PRO A 267 14.19 2.94 23.18
C PRO A 267 12.68 2.71 23.22
N GLU A 268 12.00 2.92 22.11
CA GLU A 268 10.54 2.78 22.02
C GLU A 268 10.17 2.16 20.67
N VAL A 269 9.13 1.36 20.64
CA VAL A 269 8.68 0.71 19.42
C VAL A 269 7.15 0.77 19.34
N SER A 270 6.65 1.06 18.15
CA SER A 270 5.21 1.03 17.84
C SER A 270 4.89 -0.17 16.95
N LYS A 271 3.66 -0.67 17.07
CA LYS A 271 3.18 -1.85 16.33
C LYS A 271 1.94 -1.45 15.54
N TRP A 272 1.94 -1.77 14.25
CA TRP A 272 0.94 -1.34 13.27
C TRP A 272 0.40 -2.54 12.50
N PRO A 273 -0.92 -2.62 12.24
CA PRO A 273 -1.42 -3.71 11.39
C PRO A 273 -1.01 -3.50 9.95
N LEU A 274 -0.70 -4.59 9.26
CA LEU A 274 -0.54 -4.53 7.80
C LEU A 274 -1.89 -4.80 7.15
N LEU A 275 -2.39 -3.81 6.45
CA LEU A 275 -3.70 -3.84 5.82
C LEU A 275 -3.54 -3.85 4.31
N GLU A 276 -4.50 -4.46 3.62
CA GLU A 276 -4.50 -4.48 2.15
C GLU A 276 -5.92 -4.35 1.61
N ARG A 277 -6.01 -4.01 0.34
CA ARG A 277 -7.25 -4.01 -0.43
C ARG A 277 -6.97 -4.61 -1.79
N ASP A 278 -7.97 -5.22 -2.36
CA ASP A 278 -7.90 -5.68 -3.74
C ASP A 278 -7.83 -4.47 -4.69
N PRO A 279 -7.25 -4.63 -5.88
CA PRO A 279 -7.27 -3.56 -6.89
C PRO A 279 -8.69 -3.09 -7.15
N LEU A 280 -8.88 -1.77 -7.18
CA LEU A 280 -10.21 -1.18 -7.36
C LEU A 280 -10.69 -1.32 -8.80
N PRO A 281 -12.01 -1.53 -9.00
CA PRO A 281 -12.58 -1.63 -10.34
C PRO A 281 -12.56 -0.30 -11.10
N LEU A 282 -12.58 0.81 -10.40
CA LEU A 282 -12.48 2.15 -10.99
C LEU A 282 -11.75 3.09 -10.03
N TRP A 283 -11.09 4.09 -10.59
CA TRP A 283 -10.35 5.09 -9.83
C TRP A 283 -11.03 6.46 -9.85
N SER A 284 -12.07 6.61 -10.67
CA SER A 284 -12.75 7.89 -10.83
C SER A 284 -14.21 7.69 -11.20
N ARG A 285 -15.03 8.66 -10.85
CA ARG A 285 -16.42 8.77 -11.29
C ARG A 285 -16.86 10.23 -11.18
N GLY A 286 -17.58 10.72 -12.21
CA GLY A 286 -18.01 12.11 -12.23
C GLY A 286 -16.81 13.04 -12.18
N ARG A 287 -16.80 13.91 -11.19
CA ARG A 287 -15.74 14.92 -11.02
C ARG A 287 -14.70 14.53 -9.97
N ILE A 288 -14.73 13.27 -9.50
CA ILE A 288 -13.87 12.78 -8.42
C ILE A 288 -12.91 11.72 -8.96
N VAL A 289 -11.62 11.85 -8.62
CA VAL A 289 -10.56 10.87 -8.96
C VAL A 289 -9.74 10.58 -7.72
N LEU A 290 -9.32 9.32 -7.55
CA LEU A 290 -8.54 8.86 -6.40
C LEU A 290 -7.06 8.71 -6.78
N LEU A 291 -6.18 8.86 -5.78
CA LEU A 291 -4.76 8.54 -5.92
C LEU A 291 -4.19 7.97 -4.60
N GLY A 292 -3.07 7.29 -4.72
CA GLY A 292 -2.34 6.76 -3.58
C GLY A 292 -3.13 5.71 -2.79
N ASP A 293 -2.99 5.72 -1.47
CA ASP A 293 -3.63 4.71 -0.62
C ASP A 293 -5.16 4.77 -0.62
N ALA A 294 -5.76 5.87 -1.06
CA ALA A 294 -7.21 5.93 -1.29
C ALA A 294 -7.62 4.96 -2.40
N CYS A 295 -6.71 4.66 -3.28
CA CYS A 295 -6.88 3.91 -4.52
C CYS A 295 -6.27 2.50 -4.44
N HIS A 296 -4.99 2.41 -4.02
CA HIS A 296 -4.22 1.15 -4.08
C HIS A 296 -3.32 0.96 -2.84
N PRO A 297 -3.90 0.89 -1.64
CA PRO A 297 -3.08 0.65 -0.45
C PRO A 297 -2.34 -0.68 -0.59
N MET A 298 -1.10 -0.73 -0.10
CA MET A 298 -0.23 -1.89 -0.29
C MET A 298 0.67 -2.12 0.91
N LYS A 299 1.15 -3.36 1.06
CA LYS A 299 2.12 -3.69 2.09
C LYS A 299 3.44 -2.97 1.81
N PRO A 300 4.26 -2.67 2.82
CA PRO A 300 5.47 -1.87 2.63
C PRO A 300 6.66 -2.63 2.04
N HIS A 301 6.47 -3.82 1.53
CA HIS A 301 7.56 -4.78 1.24
C HIS A 301 8.51 -4.35 0.12
N MET A 302 8.04 -3.52 -0.82
CA MET A 302 8.88 -2.94 -1.88
C MET A 302 9.35 -1.51 -1.55
N ALA A 303 8.86 -0.92 -0.45
CA ALA A 303 9.09 0.49 -0.11
C ALA A 303 8.62 1.43 -1.23
N GLN A 304 7.52 1.10 -1.93
CA GLN A 304 7.04 1.84 -3.09
C GLN A 304 5.62 2.43 -2.91
N GLY A 305 4.97 2.27 -1.75
CA GLY A 305 3.61 2.81 -1.56
C GLY A 305 3.56 4.33 -1.75
N ALA A 306 4.44 5.06 -1.07
CA ALA A 306 4.53 6.52 -1.22
C ALA A 306 4.95 6.90 -2.63
N ALA A 307 5.86 6.11 -3.25
CA ALA A 307 6.29 6.36 -4.63
C ALA A 307 5.10 6.28 -5.59
N MET A 308 4.24 5.28 -5.43
CA MET A 308 3.05 5.15 -6.28
C MET A 308 2.11 6.35 -6.12
N ALA A 309 1.89 6.81 -4.88
CA ALA A 309 1.05 7.99 -4.63
C ALA A 309 1.63 9.25 -5.29
N ILE A 310 2.94 9.44 -5.20
CA ILE A 310 3.64 10.59 -5.79
C ILE A 310 3.64 10.51 -7.32
N GLU A 311 3.86 9.32 -7.87
CA GLU A 311 3.78 9.11 -9.33
C GLU A 311 2.36 9.36 -9.85
N ASP A 312 1.33 8.94 -9.09
CA ASP A 312 -0.07 9.21 -9.44
C ASP A 312 -0.31 10.71 -9.54
N ALA A 313 0.15 11.46 -8.53
CA ALA A 313 0.01 12.91 -8.50
C ALA A 313 0.70 13.57 -9.69
N ALA A 314 1.90 13.10 -10.01
CA ALA A 314 2.68 13.64 -11.14
C ALA A 314 2.02 13.30 -12.49
N MET A 315 1.54 12.07 -12.66
CA MET A 315 0.85 11.63 -13.87
C MET A 315 -0.43 12.45 -14.10
N LEU A 316 -1.24 12.59 -13.05
CA LEU A 316 -2.49 13.33 -13.14
C LEU A 316 -2.23 14.80 -13.49
N THR A 317 -1.21 15.42 -12.86
CA THR A 317 -0.83 16.80 -13.18
C THR A 317 -0.37 16.93 -14.63
N ARG A 318 0.50 16.01 -15.09
CA ARG A 318 0.99 15.99 -16.47
C ARG A 318 -0.18 15.91 -17.46
N ILE A 319 -1.14 15.05 -17.18
CA ILE A 319 -2.32 14.89 -18.06
C ILE A 319 -3.13 16.20 -18.10
N PHE A 320 -3.37 16.80 -16.93
CA PHE A 320 -4.09 18.08 -16.87
C PHE A 320 -3.37 19.19 -17.65
N GLU A 321 -2.04 19.22 -17.59
CA GLU A 321 -1.25 20.17 -18.39
C GLU A 321 -1.44 19.97 -19.90
N GLN A 322 -1.56 18.72 -20.34
CA GLN A 322 -1.68 18.37 -21.75
C GLN A 322 -3.11 18.50 -22.29
N THR A 323 -4.12 18.13 -21.47
CA THR A 323 -5.50 18.04 -21.95
C THR A 323 -6.39 19.18 -21.46
N GLY A 324 -5.96 19.91 -20.43
CA GLY A 324 -6.82 20.86 -19.73
C GLY A 324 -7.81 20.14 -18.82
N LEU A 325 -8.75 20.89 -18.24
CA LEU A 325 -9.70 20.38 -17.28
C LEU A 325 -11.13 20.27 -17.81
N GLN A 326 -11.37 20.71 -19.07
CA GLN A 326 -12.74 20.76 -19.63
C GLN A 326 -13.31 19.36 -19.83
N ASP A 327 -12.50 18.45 -20.36
CA ASP A 327 -12.90 17.04 -20.49
C ASP A 327 -12.21 16.21 -19.39
N HIS A 328 -12.61 16.49 -18.14
CA HIS A 328 -12.05 15.80 -16.99
C HIS A 328 -12.26 14.29 -17.07
N ALA A 329 -13.39 13.86 -17.66
CA ALA A 329 -13.66 12.42 -17.81
C ALA A 329 -12.62 11.72 -18.67
N ALA A 330 -12.25 12.34 -19.80
CA ALA A 330 -11.18 11.80 -20.67
C ALA A 330 -9.83 11.84 -19.93
N ALA A 331 -9.54 12.94 -19.21
CA ALA A 331 -8.30 13.07 -18.44
C ALA A 331 -8.19 11.96 -17.38
N PHE A 332 -9.29 11.68 -16.67
CA PHE A 332 -9.31 10.63 -15.65
C PHE A 332 -9.12 9.24 -16.27
N ARG A 333 -9.78 8.95 -17.40
CA ARG A 333 -9.57 7.68 -18.09
C ARG A 333 -8.11 7.51 -18.51
N LEU A 334 -7.51 8.56 -19.08
CA LEU A 334 -6.10 8.53 -19.49
C LEU A 334 -5.19 8.29 -18.28
N TYR A 335 -5.49 8.92 -17.15
CA TYR A 335 -4.75 8.71 -15.90
C TYR A 335 -4.84 7.24 -15.46
N GLU A 336 -6.05 6.67 -15.41
CA GLU A 336 -6.23 5.26 -15.04
C GLU A 336 -5.48 4.32 -15.98
N ASP A 337 -5.55 4.57 -17.29
CA ASP A 337 -4.86 3.78 -18.31
C ASP A 337 -3.34 3.74 -18.08
N ASN A 338 -2.79 4.83 -17.55
CA ASN A 338 -1.34 4.96 -17.41
C ASN A 338 -0.83 4.66 -15.99
N ARG A 339 -1.72 4.47 -15.02
CA ARG A 339 -1.29 4.20 -13.64
C ARG A 339 -1.73 2.85 -13.09
N ALA A 340 -2.91 2.38 -13.47
CA ALA A 340 -3.52 1.22 -12.78
C ALA A 340 -2.66 -0.04 -12.90
N GLU A 341 -2.11 -0.33 -14.08
CA GLU A 341 -1.28 -1.52 -14.29
C GLU A 341 -0.01 -1.47 -13.44
N ARG A 342 0.67 -0.31 -13.43
CA ARG A 342 1.92 -0.14 -12.68
C ARG A 342 1.67 -0.24 -11.16
N ALA A 343 0.66 0.47 -10.65
CA ALA A 343 0.32 0.39 -9.22
C ALA A 343 -0.07 -1.03 -8.82
N SER A 344 -0.87 -1.71 -9.64
CA SER A 344 -1.26 -3.11 -9.38
C SER A 344 -0.07 -4.07 -9.41
N ARG A 345 0.91 -3.83 -10.29
CA ARG A 345 2.14 -4.64 -10.31
C ARG A 345 2.90 -4.48 -8.98
N VAL A 346 3.05 -3.23 -8.50
CA VAL A 346 3.72 -2.99 -7.22
C VAL A 346 2.92 -3.61 -6.07
N GLN A 347 1.57 -3.50 -6.09
CA GLN A 347 0.72 -4.15 -5.09
C GLN A 347 0.96 -5.66 -5.05
N ARG A 348 0.96 -6.33 -6.21
CA ARG A 348 1.17 -7.80 -6.28
C ARG A 348 2.53 -8.20 -5.73
N VAL A 349 3.60 -7.54 -6.19
CA VAL A 349 4.96 -7.86 -5.72
C VAL A 349 5.07 -7.61 -4.20
N SER A 350 4.46 -6.54 -3.71
CA SER A 350 4.42 -6.24 -2.28
C SER A 350 3.59 -7.28 -1.50
N HIS A 351 2.44 -7.69 -2.06
CA HIS A 351 1.58 -8.72 -1.45
C HIS A 351 2.34 -10.04 -1.32
N ASP A 352 2.98 -10.47 -2.39
CA ASP A 352 3.70 -11.75 -2.44
C ASP A 352 4.99 -11.72 -1.60
N ASN A 353 5.46 -10.52 -1.25
CA ASN A 353 6.65 -10.31 -0.43
C ASN A 353 7.88 -11.04 -1.00
N THR A 354 8.05 -10.93 -2.31
CA THR A 354 9.15 -11.60 -3.02
C THR A 354 10.34 -10.67 -3.30
N TRP A 355 10.15 -9.36 -3.18
CA TRP A 355 11.15 -8.35 -3.51
C TRP A 355 12.42 -8.56 -2.69
N LEU A 356 13.53 -8.81 -3.38
CA LEU A 356 14.84 -9.07 -2.79
C LEU A 356 14.99 -10.40 -2.03
N ARG A 357 14.09 -11.36 -2.23
CA ARG A 357 14.37 -12.73 -1.75
C ARG A 357 15.49 -13.36 -2.56
N THR A 358 15.56 -13.02 -3.85
CA THR A 358 16.61 -13.41 -4.76
C THR A 358 17.03 -12.15 -5.53
N ASN A 359 18.06 -12.26 -6.36
CA ASN A 359 18.49 -11.13 -7.18
C ASN A 359 17.35 -10.67 -8.09
N GLU A 360 17.12 -9.36 -8.10
CA GLU A 360 16.04 -8.71 -8.83
C GLU A 360 16.62 -7.80 -9.90
N ASN A 361 15.88 -7.63 -10.99
CA ASN A 361 16.13 -6.51 -11.89
C ASN A 361 15.16 -5.38 -11.52
N PRO A 362 15.62 -4.30 -10.90
CA PRO A 362 14.73 -3.23 -10.46
C PRO A 362 14.45 -2.18 -11.55
N ASP A 363 14.93 -2.36 -12.78
CA ASP A 363 14.82 -1.37 -13.85
C ASP A 363 13.38 -0.93 -14.09
N TRP A 364 12.44 -1.91 -14.08
CA TRP A 364 11.02 -1.59 -14.29
C TRP A 364 10.45 -0.66 -13.22
N CYS A 365 11.04 -0.70 -12.04
CA CYS A 365 10.60 0.09 -10.89
C CYS A 365 11.34 1.42 -10.82
N PHE A 366 12.67 1.37 -10.74
CA PHE A 366 13.51 2.55 -10.52
C PHE A 366 13.77 3.35 -11.80
N GLY A 367 13.71 2.69 -12.96
CA GLY A 367 13.92 3.35 -14.25
C GLY A 367 12.72 4.13 -14.75
N TYR A 368 11.56 3.94 -14.15
CA TYR A 368 10.32 4.61 -14.57
C TYR A 368 10.47 6.13 -14.43
N ASP A 369 10.06 6.83 -15.51
CA ASP A 369 10.05 8.29 -15.52
C ASP A 369 8.65 8.75 -15.97
N VAL A 370 7.88 9.23 -15.00
CA VAL A 370 6.49 9.63 -15.23
C VAL A 370 6.35 10.69 -16.34
N TYR A 371 7.40 11.45 -16.60
CA TYR A 371 7.39 12.52 -17.61
C TYR A 371 7.84 12.03 -18.99
N ALA A 372 8.59 10.94 -19.05
CA ALA A 372 9.12 10.40 -20.31
C ALA A 372 8.27 9.26 -20.89
N GLU A 373 7.52 8.54 -20.01
CA GLU A 373 6.70 7.43 -20.46
C GLU A 373 5.66 7.88 -21.47
N PRO A 374 5.54 7.20 -22.64
CA PRO A 374 4.46 7.50 -23.58
C PRO A 374 3.09 7.28 -22.94
N LEU A 375 2.16 8.19 -23.16
CA LEU A 375 0.78 8.00 -22.69
C LEU A 375 0.06 7.03 -23.62
N VAL A 376 -0.66 6.09 -23.02
CA VAL A 376 -1.39 5.02 -23.70
C VAL A 376 -2.88 5.13 -23.36
N GLU A 377 -3.74 5.05 -24.35
CA GLU A 377 -5.19 5.08 -24.17
C GLU A 377 -5.78 3.66 -24.24
N GLY A 378 -6.85 3.43 -23.51
CA GLY A 378 -7.64 2.21 -23.56
C GLY A 378 -7.04 0.99 -22.86
N ARG A 379 -5.94 1.17 -22.18
CA ARG A 379 -5.25 0.04 -21.51
C ARG A 379 -6.13 -0.61 -20.44
N ARG A 380 -6.84 0.18 -19.69
CA ARG A 380 -7.68 -0.33 -18.61
C ARG A 380 -8.93 -1.06 -19.15
N ALA A 381 -9.45 -0.60 -20.27
CA ALA A 381 -10.55 -1.32 -20.94
C ALA A 381 -10.12 -2.75 -21.35
N UNK A 382 -9.12 -2.82 -21.75
CA UNK A 382 -8.54 -4.09 -22.08
C UNK A 382 -8.30 -4.96 -20.92
N UNK A 383 -8.05 -4.36 -19.89
CA UNK A 383 -7.82 -5.05 -18.69
C UNK A 383 -9.09 -5.46 -18.09
N UNK A 384 -10.04 -4.68 -18.28
CA UNK A 384 -11.32 -4.96 -17.77
C UNK A 384 -12.00 -6.05 -18.58
N UNK A 385 -11.72 -6.04 -19.69
CA UNK A 385 -12.20 -7.06 -20.55
C UNK A 385 -11.54 -8.38 -20.30
N UNK A 386 -10.43 -8.30 -20.06
CA UNK A 386 -9.69 -9.46 -19.74
C UNK A 386 -10.05 -10.00 -18.40
N UNK A 387 -10.28 -9.20 -17.53
CA UNK A 387 -10.67 -9.58 -16.22
C UNK A 387 -12.05 -10.15 -16.26
N UNK A 388 -12.81 -9.57 -17.06
CA UNK A 388 -14.13 -10.06 -17.18
C UNK A 388 -14.17 -11.42 -17.88
N UNK A 389 -13.33 -11.52 -18.64
CA UNK A 389 -13.20 -12.76 -19.33
C UNK A 389 -12.63 -13.83 -18.44
N UNK A 390 -11.83 -13.45 -17.71
CA UNK A 390 -11.23 -14.34 -16.77
C UNK A 390 -12.20 -14.69 -15.69
N UNK A 391 -12.91 -13.83 -15.38
CA UNK A 391 -13.95 -14.07 -14.40
C UNK A 391 -15.02 -14.96 -15.00
N UNK A 392 -15.23 -14.73 -16.11
CA UNK A 392 -16.15 -15.57 -16.80
C UNK A 392 -15.64 -16.97 -16.98
N UNK A 393 -14.54 -16.98 -17.17
CA UNK A 393 -13.91 -18.23 -17.27
C UNK A 393 -13.84 -18.94 -15.96
N UNK A 394 -13.65 -18.28 -15.04
CA UNK A 394 -13.61 -18.81 -13.72
C UNK A 394 -14.98 -19.27 -13.33
N UNK A 395 -15.84 -18.50 -13.72
CA UNK A 395 -17.17 -18.88 -13.41
C UNK A 395 -17.61 -20.11 -14.19
N UNK A 396 -17.14 -20.13 -15.21
CA UNK A 396 -17.38 -21.26 -16.01
C UNK A 396 -16.71 -22.48 -15.47
N UNK A 397 -15.73 -22.29 -15.06
CA UNK A 397 -15.00 -23.34 -14.46
C UNK A 397 -15.61 -23.78 -13.19
N UNK A 398 -16.05 -22.95 -12.53
CA UNK A 398 -16.76 -23.24 -11.32
C UNK A 398 -18.06 -23.94 -11.63
N UNK A 399 -18.60 -23.51 -12.58
CA UNK A 399 -19.78 -24.16 -12.97
C UNK A 399 -19.54 -25.56 -13.47
N UNK A 400 -18.57 -25.62 -14.03
CA UNK A 400 -18.19 -26.90 -14.48
C UNK A 400 -17.81 -27.82 -13.36
N UNK A 401 -17.29 -27.33 -12.51
CA UNK A 401 -16.91 -28.04 -11.34
C UNK A 401 -18.12 -28.43 -10.56
N UNK A 402 -18.96 -27.57 -10.57
CA UNK A 402 -20.17 -27.85 -9.88
C UNK A 402 -20.99 -28.89 -10.62
N UNK A 403 -20.90 -28.81 -11.76
CA UNK A 403 -21.52 -29.79 -12.55
C UNK A 403 -20.89 -31.15 -12.40
N UNK A 404 -19.79 -31.08 -12.32
CA UNK A 404 -19.07 -32.27 -12.11
C UNK A 404 -19.30 -32.82 -10.76
N UNK A 405 -19.45 -32.12 -9.91
CA UNK A 405 -19.77 -32.51 -8.57
C UNK A 405 -21.18 -33.07 -8.53
N UNK A 406 -21.93 -32.42 -9.23
CA UNK A 406 -23.25 -32.89 -9.25
C UNK A 406 -23.38 -34.24 -9.97
N UNK A 407 -22.65 -34.30 -10.81
CA UNK A 407 -22.61 -35.51 -11.51
C UNK A 407 -22.01 -36.63 -10.69
N UNK A 408 -21.21 -36.30 -10.04
CA UNK A 408 -20.59 -37.23 -9.15
C UNK A 408 -21.51 -37.58 -8.05
N UNK A 409 -22.19 -36.74 -7.67
CA UNK A 409 -23.17 -36.97 -6.65
C UNK A 409 -24.31 -37.83 -7.21
N UNK A 410 -24.55 -37.57 -8.30
CA UNK A 410 -25.55 -38.37 -8.91
C UNK A 410 -25.10 -39.80 -9.16
N UNK A 411 -23.99 -39.83 -9.43
CA UNK A 411 -23.44 -41.10 -9.62
C UNK A 411 -23.30 -41.86 -8.33
N UNK A 412 -23.10 -41.25 -7.43
CA UNK A 412 -23.02 -41.83 -6.14
C UNK A 412 -24.37 -42.23 -5.64
N UNK A 413 -25.22 -41.45 -6.00
CA UNK A 413 -26.54 -41.78 -5.60
C UNK A 413 -27.08 -42.98 -6.40
N UNK A 414 -26.69 -43.03 -7.43
CA UNK A 414 -27.01 -44.13 -8.23
C UNK A 414 -26.34 -45.39 -7.77
N UNK A 415 -25.32 -45.24 -7.43
CA UNK A 415 -24.60 -46.33 -6.90
C UNK A 415 -25.15 -46.78 -5.58
N UNK A 416 -25.60 -45.98 -4.90
CA UNK A 416 -26.24 -46.30 -3.66
C UNK A 416 -27.58 -46.95 -3.89
N UNK A 417 -28.13 -46.52 -4.79
CA UNK A 417 -29.37 -47.14 -5.11
C UNK A 417 -29.22 -48.54 -5.65
N UNK A 418 -28.27 -48.66 -6.25
CA UNK A 418 -27.95 -49.92 -6.74
C UNK A 418 -27.53 -50.91 -5.67
N UNK A 419 -27.01 -50.46 -4.82
CA UNK A 419 -26.59 -51.22 -3.72
C UNK A 419 -27.74 -51.61 -2.83
N UNK A 420 -28.60 -50.84 -2.85
CA UNK A 420 -29.76 -51.14 -2.08
C UNK A 420 -30.67 -52.15 -2.70
N UNK A 421 -30.51 -52.28 -3.77
CA UNK A 421 -31.23 -53.22 -4.48
C UNK A 421 -30.63 -54.64 -4.47
N UNK A 422 -29.60 -54.64 -4.11
CA UNK A 422 -28.92 -55.88 -4.06
C UNK A 422 -28.93 -56.58 -2.70
N UNK A 423 -29.49 -55.99 -1.89
CA UNK A 423 -29.52 -56.55 -0.68
C UNK A 423 -30.62 -57.51 -0.71
N PRO A 424 -30.50 -59.01 -0.08
CA PRO A 424 -31.60 -59.98 0.08
C PRO A 424 -32.44 -59.65 1.31
N PRO A 425 -33.73 -60.05 1.30
CA PRO A 425 -34.62 -59.67 2.40
C PRO A 425 -34.21 -60.35 3.72
N ALA A 426 -34.26 -59.64 4.79
CA ALA A 426 -33.96 -60.14 6.12
C ALA A 426 -34.91 -61.23 6.52
N ARG A 427 -34.38 -62.37 6.93
CA ARG A 427 -35.15 -63.46 7.50
C ARG A 427 -35.62 -63.05 8.91
N HIS A 428 -36.95 -63.06 9.09
CA HIS A 428 -37.57 -62.90 10.42
C HIS A 428 -37.24 -64.13 11.30
N GLN A 429 -36.42 -63.95 12.30
CA GLN A 429 -36.31 -64.95 13.35
C GLN A 429 -37.30 -64.53 14.48
N GLY A 430 -38.18 -65.43 14.83
CA GLY A 430 -39.27 -65.21 15.77
C GLY A 430 -38.79 -64.94 17.20
N LEU A 431 -39.52 -64.06 17.81
CA LEU A 431 -39.33 -63.69 19.20
C LEU A 431 -39.98 -64.73 20.12
N SER A 432 -39.27 -65.31 21.06
CA SER A 432 -39.82 -66.09 22.18
C SER A 432 -40.11 -65.19 23.39
N PRO A 433 -41.11 -65.53 24.20
CA PRO A 433 -41.64 -64.56 25.20
C PRO A 433 -40.82 -64.49 26.50
N TRP A 434 -40.88 -63.34 27.10
CA TRP A 434 -40.24 -63.00 28.36
C TRP A 434 -40.77 -63.80 29.58
N PRO A 435 -39.95 -64.11 30.57
CA PRO A 435 -40.43 -64.51 31.91
C PRO A 435 -40.57 -63.28 32.84
N ARG A 436 -41.67 -63.29 33.58
CA ARG A 436 -41.96 -62.28 34.64
C ARG A 436 -41.28 -62.66 35.96
N GLY A 437 -40.96 -61.63 36.69
CA GLY A 437 -40.80 -61.68 38.16
C GLY A 437 -39.33 -61.68 38.58
N ALA A 438 -38.87 -60.99 39.60
CA ALA A 438 -39.47 -60.65 40.85
C ALA A 438 -38.75 -59.46 41.45
N GLN A 439 -39.43 -58.85 42.40
CA GLN A 439 -39.08 -57.69 43.20
C GLN A 439 -37.94 -57.96 44.22
N SER A 440 -37.42 -56.81 44.62
CA SER A 440 -36.92 -56.52 45.95
C SER A 440 -35.39 -56.45 46.14
N GLY A 441 -35.05 -55.28 46.73
CA GLY A 441 -33.78 -55.03 47.32
C GLY A 441 -33.23 -53.68 46.92
#